data_5fd16d92fa7e0d8bf89e3d22a292557a
#
_entry.id   5fd16d92fa7e0d8bf89e3d22a292557a
#
_cell.length_a   1.000
_cell.length_b   1.000
_cell.length_c   1.000
_cell.angle_alpha   90.00
_cell.angle_beta   90.00
_cell.angle_gamma   90.00
#
_symmetry.space_group_name_H-M   'P 1'
#
loop_
_entity.id
_entity.type
_entity.pdbx_description
1 polymer ?
#
loop_
_entity_poly.entity_id
_entity_poly.type
_entity_poly.pdbx_seq_one_letter_code
_entity_poly.pdbx_strand_id
1 'polypeptide(L)'
;ELRGVARRWFEAAPDADDVWAFSEFRRPAQDLDVKINYEGVYVQLSETTVLYQRRNSLVDIAVYNPAFNEFDDDSIVTRLGFLLLDKTLGELNVEMWIGAIEFVRENPDDAVPISEFTDVLHDLTSEFPLIGNRNWQVAEAMVDDHPIIIRVLPPLVTLAAPLFETHVAVAFAYDAHETGLPRDEETMQALGSIEDALDSAVANDGRCVAIETGQGQRLMHFYVDSSSEVIQRMEEVLALWDRGNVNLVPSFDPGWEEVSHLRF
;
A
#
# COMPACT_ATOMS: atom_id res chain seq x y z
N GLU A 1 -12.23 5.43 -23.37
CA GLU A 1 -11.14 5.94 -24.25
C GLU A 1 -9.87 6.28 -23.50
N LEU A 2 -9.93 7.01 -22.38
CA LEU A 2 -8.75 7.37 -21.56
C LEU A 2 -8.03 6.16 -20.97
N ARG A 3 -8.77 5.11 -20.56
CA ARG A 3 -8.19 3.86 -20.04
C ARG A 3 -7.37 3.11 -21.09
N GLY A 4 -7.88 3.01 -22.32
CA GLY A 4 -7.15 2.38 -23.41
C GLY A 4 -5.89 3.16 -23.84
N VAL A 5 -5.88 4.47 -23.59
CA VAL A 5 -4.68 5.31 -23.79
C VAL A 5 -3.68 5.09 -22.66
N ALA A 6 -4.12 5.08 -21.39
CA ALA A 6 -3.26 4.82 -20.25
C ALA A 6 -2.61 3.44 -20.35
N ARG A 7 -3.41 2.38 -20.63
CA ARG A 7 -2.88 1.01 -20.79
C ARG A 7 -1.84 0.92 -21.91
N ARG A 8 -2.11 1.50 -23.09
CA ARG A 8 -1.13 1.55 -24.19
C ARG A 8 0.12 2.34 -23.84
N TRP A 9 -0.01 3.35 -22.99
CA TRP A 9 1.12 4.11 -22.48
C TRP A 9 1.99 3.27 -21.57
N PHE A 10 1.39 2.53 -20.63
CA PHE A 10 2.12 1.62 -19.73
C PHE A 10 2.77 0.45 -20.49
N GLU A 11 2.10 -0.12 -21.50
CA GLU A 11 2.65 -1.19 -22.34
C GLU A 11 3.78 -0.71 -23.26
N ALA A 12 3.75 0.56 -23.67
CA ALA A 12 4.76 1.21 -24.50
C ALA A 12 5.80 1.97 -23.68
N ALA A 13 5.72 1.91 -22.34
CA ALA A 13 6.64 2.60 -21.48
C ALA A 13 8.05 2.07 -21.67
N PRO A 14 9.02 2.97 -21.82
CA PRO A 14 10.41 2.58 -21.80
C PRO A 14 10.75 1.93 -20.47
N ASP A 15 11.81 1.08 -20.46
CA ASP A 15 12.32 0.45 -19.24
C ASP A 15 12.50 1.46 -18.10
N ALA A 16 12.45 0.97 -16.86
CA ALA A 16 12.41 1.78 -15.63
C ALA A 16 13.51 2.86 -15.50
N ASP A 17 14.55 2.81 -16.34
CA ASP A 17 15.63 3.80 -16.38
C ASP A 17 15.35 5.00 -17.30
N ASP A 18 14.29 4.94 -18.11
CA ASP A 18 13.93 6.07 -18.95
C ASP A 18 13.08 7.07 -18.17
N VAL A 19 13.51 8.32 -18.19
CA VAL A 19 12.81 9.43 -17.57
C VAL A 19 11.50 9.65 -18.32
N TRP A 20 10.40 9.29 -17.71
CA TRP A 20 9.08 9.63 -18.22
C TRP A 20 8.95 11.14 -18.31
N ALA A 21 8.68 11.69 -19.50
CA ALA A 21 8.46 13.11 -19.67
C ALA A 21 7.27 13.65 -18.84
N PHE A 22 6.43 12.74 -18.32
CA PHE A 22 5.28 13.00 -17.46
C PHE A 22 5.34 12.22 -16.15
N SER A 23 6.51 11.63 -15.77
CA SER A 23 6.68 11.05 -14.45
C SER A 23 6.67 12.20 -13.46
N GLU A 24 5.61 12.29 -12.72
CA GLU A 24 5.47 13.24 -11.61
C GLU A 24 6.28 12.78 -10.40
N PHE A 25 6.69 11.51 -10.37
CA PHE A 25 7.45 10.96 -9.25
C PHE A 25 8.90 11.41 -9.28
N ARG A 26 9.29 12.12 -8.24
CA ARG A 26 10.69 12.53 -8.05
C ARG A 26 11.51 11.31 -7.64
N ARG A 27 12.60 11.08 -8.35
CA ARG A 27 13.60 10.08 -7.95
C ARG A 27 14.42 10.61 -6.80
N PRO A 28 14.92 9.75 -5.89
CA PRO A 28 15.84 10.16 -4.86
C PRO A 28 17.10 10.80 -5.47
N ALA A 29 17.63 11.82 -4.80
CA ALA A 29 18.88 12.44 -5.22
C ALA A 29 20.03 11.44 -5.07
N GLN A 30 20.89 11.34 -6.06
CA GLN A 30 22.11 10.53 -5.99
C GLN A 30 23.15 11.12 -5.04
N ASP A 31 23.08 12.42 -4.77
CA ASP A 31 23.98 13.15 -3.90
C ASP A 31 23.14 13.91 -2.86
N LEU A 32 23.38 13.66 -1.58
CA LEU A 32 22.73 14.33 -0.47
C LEU A 32 23.39 15.68 -0.09
N ASP A 33 24.49 16.08 -0.74
CA ASP A 33 25.09 17.40 -0.57
C ASP A 33 24.29 18.52 -1.31
N VAL A 34 23.09 18.19 -1.79
CA VAL A 34 22.16 19.14 -2.39
C VAL A 34 21.55 20.03 -1.32
N LYS A 35 21.41 21.31 -1.65
CA LYS A 35 20.75 22.32 -0.81
C LYS A 35 19.48 22.83 -1.49
N ILE A 36 18.41 22.87 -0.71
CA ILE A 36 17.17 23.54 -1.10
C ILE A 36 17.24 24.98 -0.59
N ASN A 37 17.08 25.96 -1.47
CA ASN A 37 16.98 27.36 -1.06
C ASN A 37 15.52 27.79 -0.99
N TYR A 38 15.09 28.22 0.17
CA TYR A 38 13.77 28.79 0.37
C TYR A 38 13.90 30.13 1.08
N GLU A 39 13.55 31.23 0.40
CA GLU A 39 13.61 32.61 0.91
C GLU A 39 14.96 32.99 1.55
N GLY A 40 16.06 32.44 1.04
CA GLY A 40 17.41 32.72 1.52
C GLY A 40 17.91 31.76 2.60
N VAL A 41 17.07 30.90 3.14
CA VAL A 41 17.46 29.80 4.04
C VAL A 41 17.84 28.58 3.23
N TYR A 42 18.97 27.97 3.55
CA TYR A 42 19.44 26.75 2.90
C TYR A 42 19.15 25.54 3.75
N VAL A 43 18.29 24.65 3.23
CA VAL A 43 18.01 23.34 3.82
C VAL A 43 18.93 22.32 3.16
N GLN A 44 19.89 21.80 3.91
CA GLN A 44 20.85 20.82 3.41
C GLN A 44 20.33 19.40 3.68
N LEU A 45 20.26 18.56 2.64
CA LEU A 45 19.70 17.21 2.75
C LEU A 45 20.51 16.31 3.69
N SER A 46 21.86 16.42 3.63
CA SER A 46 22.76 15.62 4.48
C SER A 46 22.71 15.97 5.98
N GLU A 47 22.10 17.11 6.37
CA GLU A 47 21.90 17.48 7.78
C GLU A 47 20.60 16.92 8.36
N THR A 48 19.84 16.16 7.56
CA THR A 48 18.59 15.57 7.99
C THR A 48 18.82 14.30 8.79
N THR A 49 18.10 14.19 9.90
CA THR A 49 18.01 12.97 10.71
C THR A 49 16.57 12.49 10.82
N VAL A 50 16.41 11.19 11.02
CA VAL A 50 15.10 10.53 11.08
C VAL A 50 15.07 9.60 12.28
N LEU A 51 14.12 9.80 13.18
CA LEU A 51 13.69 8.77 14.10
C LEU A 51 12.59 7.98 13.43
N TYR A 52 12.69 6.66 13.46
CA TYR A 52 11.71 5.81 12.77
C TYR A 52 11.22 4.66 13.65
N GLN A 53 9.99 4.25 13.39
CA GLN A 53 9.38 3.06 13.96
C GLN A 53 8.69 2.26 12.87
N ARG A 54 9.17 1.05 12.64
CA ARG A 54 8.52 0.13 11.71
C ARG A 54 7.23 -0.44 12.30
N ARG A 55 6.16 -0.37 11.52
CA ARG A 55 4.88 -1.05 11.76
C ARG A 55 4.58 -1.95 10.57
N ASN A 56 4.85 -3.25 10.71
CA ASN A 56 4.66 -4.23 9.62
C ASN A 56 5.29 -3.78 8.28
N SER A 57 4.46 -3.36 7.32
CA SER A 57 4.89 -2.88 5.99
C SER A 57 5.06 -1.37 5.90
N LEU A 58 4.74 -0.63 6.95
CA LEU A 58 4.90 0.82 6.99
C LEU A 58 5.98 1.24 7.99
N VAL A 59 6.52 2.42 7.79
CA VAL A 59 7.46 3.06 8.71
C VAL A 59 6.94 4.44 9.08
N ASP A 60 6.65 4.65 10.36
CA ASP A 60 6.36 5.98 10.89
C ASP A 60 7.68 6.71 11.14
N ILE A 61 7.72 8.01 10.83
CA ILE A 61 8.94 8.80 10.93
C ILE A 61 8.72 10.14 11.61
N ALA A 62 9.73 10.54 12.41
CA ALA A 62 9.91 11.92 12.84
C ALA A 62 11.18 12.47 12.20
N VAL A 63 11.05 13.54 11.45
CA VAL A 63 12.10 14.11 10.62
C VAL A 63 12.58 15.43 11.21
N TYR A 64 13.87 15.53 11.43
CA TYR A 64 14.52 16.76 11.87
C TYR A 64 15.51 17.26 10.82
N ASN A 65 15.52 18.58 10.64
CA ASN A 65 16.58 19.30 9.95
C ASN A 65 16.83 20.64 10.68
N PRO A 66 18.10 21.03 10.95
CA PRO A 66 18.39 22.26 11.68
C PRO A 66 17.75 23.52 11.07
N ALA A 67 17.59 23.55 9.75
CA ALA A 67 16.97 24.67 9.04
C ALA A 67 15.47 24.85 9.37
N PHE A 68 14.78 23.86 9.95
CA PHE A 68 13.39 24.01 10.36
C PHE A 68 13.22 25.08 11.46
N ASN A 69 14.26 25.30 12.26
CA ASN A 69 14.25 26.32 13.31
C ASN A 69 14.36 27.77 12.79
N GLU A 70 14.68 27.95 11.51
CA GLU A 70 14.71 29.28 10.88
C GLU A 70 13.32 29.79 10.45
N PHE A 71 12.28 28.95 10.58
CA PHE A 71 10.93 29.28 10.17
C PHE A 71 9.95 29.21 11.36
N ASP A 72 9.22 30.28 11.60
CA ASP A 72 8.17 30.32 12.64
C ASP A 72 6.87 29.61 12.20
N ASP A 73 6.63 29.53 10.87
CA ASP A 73 5.42 28.97 10.27
C ASP A 73 5.59 27.45 10.02
N ASP A 74 4.83 26.64 10.76
CA ASP A 74 4.83 25.19 10.63
C ASP A 74 4.37 24.71 9.24
N SER A 75 3.59 25.51 8.52
CA SER A 75 3.19 25.17 7.14
C SER A 75 4.37 25.21 6.17
N ILE A 76 5.34 26.08 6.42
CA ILE A 76 6.59 26.15 5.66
C ILE A 76 7.46 24.93 5.99
N VAL A 77 7.62 24.62 7.27
CA VAL A 77 8.36 23.42 7.72
C VAL A 77 7.78 22.16 7.09
N THR A 78 6.46 22.02 7.10
CA THR A 78 5.77 20.88 6.50
C THR A 78 6.07 20.75 4.99
N ARG A 79 5.95 21.85 4.23
CA ARG A 79 6.24 21.83 2.78
C ARG A 79 7.70 21.52 2.48
N LEU A 80 8.62 22.12 3.24
CA LEU A 80 10.05 21.85 3.09
C LEU A 80 10.40 20.41 3.49
N GLY A 81 9.79 19.91 4.55
CA GLY A 81 9.95 18.54 5.02
C GLY A 81 9.52 17.52 3.97
N PHE A 82 8.35 17.69 3.35
CA PHE A 82 7.92 16.82 2.25
C PHE A 82 8.85 16.93 1.04
N LEU A 83 9.24 18.15 0.65
CA LEU A 83 10.19 18.34 -0.46
C LEU A 83 11.55 17.67 -0.17
N LEU A 84 11.99 17.70 1.08
CA LEU A 84 13.20 17.03 1.55
C LEU A 84 13.07 15.51 1.44
N LEU A 85 11.96 14.93 1.94
CA LEU A 85 11.68 13.50 1.85
C LEU A 85 11.61 13.03 0.40
N ASP A 86 10.89 13.75 -0.47
CA ASP A 86 10.81 13.43 -1.90
C ASP A 86 12.18 13.44 -2.57
N LYS A 87 13.04 14.37 -2.16
CA LYS A 87 14.40 14.48 -2.70
C LYS A 87 15.34 13.39 -2.20
N THR A 88 15.17 12.95 -0.95
CA THR A 88 16.08 11.97 -0.32
C THR A 88 15.62 10.53 -0.52
N LEU A 89 14.32 10.26 -0.36
CA LEU A 89 13.75 8.90 -0.43
C LEU A 89 13.11 8.60 -1.81
N GLY A 90 12.72 9.65 -2.53
CA GLY A 90 11.89 9.57 -3.71
C GLY A 90 10.40 9.53 -3.37
N GLU A 91 9.61 10.26 -4.14
CA GLU A 91 8.17 10.45 -3.93
C GLU A 91 7.41 9.11 -3.87
N LEU A 92 7.78 8.17 -4.72
CA LEU A 92 7.18 6.84 -4.76
C LEU A 92 7.37 6.06 -3.44
N ASN A 93 8.59 6.12 -2.87
CA ASN A 93 8.88 5.43 -1.63
C ASN A 93 8.16 6.07 -0.44
N VAL A 94 8.06 7.40 -0.43
CA VAL A 94 7.32 8.13 0.60
C VAL A 94 5.85 7.71 0.58
N GLU A 95 5.22 7.68 -0.58
CA GLU A 95 3.81 7.32 -0.73
C GLU A 95 3.52 5.85 -0.35
N MET A 96 4.41 4.94 -0.75
CA MET A 96 4.16 3.51 -0.55
C MET A 96 4.48 2.99 0.86
N TRP A 97 5.55 3.50 1.47
CA TRP A 97 6.15 2.85 2.63
C TRP A 97 6.18 3.71 3.89
N ILE A 98 5.97 5.03 3.77
CA ILE A 98 5.94 5.90 4.94
C ILE A 98 4.49 6.01 5.42
N GLY A 99 4.31 5.73 6.72
CA GLY A 99 3.03 5.84 7.41
C GLY A 99 2.81 7.26 7.96
N ALA A 100 2.89 7.42 9.27
CA ALA A 100 2.82 8.74 9.89
C ALA A 100 4.14 9.51 9.70
N ILE A 101 4.01 10.81 9.39
CA ILE A 101 5.15 11.73 9.24
C ILE A 101 4.98 12.88 10.21
N GLU A 102 6.01 13.12 11.01
CA GLU A 102 6.11 14.28 11.90
C GLU A 102 7.37 15.07 11.57
N PHE A 103 7.26 16.39 11.42
CA PHE A 103 8.41 17.27 11.27
C PHE A 103 8.69 17.95 12.61
N VAL A 104 9.86 17.67 13.19
CA VAL A 104 10.21 18.10 14.54
C VAL A 104 11.28 19.17 14.55
N ARG A 105 11.29 20.04 15.57
CA ARG A 105 12.23 21.15 15.72
C ARG A 105 13.41 20.81 16.62
N GLU A 106 13.32 19.71 17.35
CA GLU A 106 14.39 19.19 18.18
C GLU A 106 14.85 17.84 17.63
N ASN A 107 16.16 17.64 17.54
CA ASN A 107 16.70 16.39 17.04
C ASN A 107 16.44 15.28 18.06
N PRO A 108 15.68 14.22 17.71
CA PRO A 108 15.44 13.10 18.63
C PRO A 108 16.73 12.35 18.96
N ASP A 109 16.88 11.91 20.23
CA ASP A 109 18.11 11.29 20.73
C ASP A 109 18.59 10.06 19.92
N ASP A 110 17.63 9.23 19.43
CA ASP A 110 17.94 7.99 18.69
C ASP A 110 17.73 8.15 17.16
N ALA A 111 17.69 9.39 16.66
CA ALA A 111 17.55 9.64 15.24
C ALA A 111 18.82 9.27 14.47
N VAL A 112 18.64 8.64 13.31
CA VAL A 112 19.74 8.26 12.41
C VAL A 112 19.85 9.27 11.25
N PRO A 113 21.02 9.41 10.62
CA PRO A 113 21.13 10.18 9.37
C PRO A 113 20.16 9.67 8.30
N ILE A 114 19.63 10.57 7.48
CA ILE A 114 18.70 10.20 6.39
C ILE A 114 19.31 9.19 5.40
N SER A 115 20.65 9.23 5.21
CA SER A 115 21.37 8.27 4.39
C SER A 115 21.30 6.84 4.92
N GLU A 116 21.35 6.66 6.25
CA GLU A 116 21.20 5.36 6.90
C GLU A 116 19.74 4.88 6.84
N PHE A 117 18.79 5.80 6.99
CA PHE A 117 17.38 5.47 6.86
C PHE A 117 17.01 5.01 5.44
N THR A 118 17.69 5.49 4.40
CA THR A 118 17.51 4.99 3.03
C THR A 118 17.81 3.50 2.91
N ASP A 119 18.81 2.99 3.62
CA ASP A 119 19.12 1.55 3.62
C ASP A 119 18.02 0.74 4.31
N VAL A 120 17.49 1.24 5.42
CA VAL A 120 16.33 0.61 6.11
C VAL A 120 15.13 0.51 5.17
N LEU A 121 14.85 1.56 4.42
CA LEU A 121 13.74 1.58 3.46
C LEU A 121 14.01 0.64 2.27
N HIS A 122 15.24 0.55 1.81
CA HIS A 122 15.63 -0.39 0.76
C HIS A 122 15.40 -1.85 1.19
N ASP A 123 15.75 -2.20 2.42
CA ASP A 123 15.51 -3.53 2.97
C ASP A 123 14.01 -3.83 3.03
N LEU A 124 13.21 -2.88 3.49
CA LEU A 124 11.75 -3.01 3.51
C LEU A 124 11.16 -3.23 2.11
N THR A 125 11.58 -2.45 1.12
CA THR A 125 11.09 -2.60 -0.27
C THR A 125 11.46 -3.95 -0.87
N SER A 126 12.58 -4.52 -0.45
CA SER A 126 13.04 -5.84 -0.88
C SER A 126 12.19 -6.97 -0.29
N GLU A 127 11.60 -6.78 0.89
CA GLU A 127 10.65 -7.74 1.47
C GLU A 127 9.32 -7.79 0.71
N PHE A 128 8.89 -6.67 0.11
CA PHE A 128 7.60 -6.54 -0.56
C PHE A 128 7.77 -6.06 -2.01
N PRO A 129 8.32 -6.89 -2.90
CA PRO A 129 8.51 -6.52 -4.28
C PRO A 129 7.16 -6.24 -4.96
N LEU A 130 7.05 -5.19 -5.76
CA LEU A 130 5.79 -4.80 -6.43
C LEU A 130 5.27 -5.89 -7.37
N ILE A 131 6.18 -6.62 -8.01
CA ILE A 131 5.84 -7.73 -8.92
C ILE A 131 6.10 -9.06 -8.24
N GLY A 132 5.09 -9.92 -8.24
CA GLY A 132 5.19 -11.28 -7.69
C GLY A 132 5.26 -11.35 -6.17
N ASN A 133 4.92 -10.27 -5.48
CA ASN A 133 4.82 -10.28 -4.01
C ASN A 133 3.80 -11.32 -3.55
N ARG A 134 4.22 -12.16 -2.59
CA ARG A 134 3.39 -13.15 -1.90
C ARG A 134 3.56 -13.08 -0.38
N ASN A 135 4.18 -12.03 0.14
CA ASN A 135 4.45 -11.83 1.55
C ASN A 135 3.23 -11.20 2.24
N TRP A 136 2.25 -12.04 2.55
CA TRP A 136 1.08 -11.63 3.29
C TRP A 136 1.45 -11.25 4.72
N GLN A 137 1.00 -10.07 5.15
CA GLN A 137 1.01 -9.67 6.55
C GLN A 137 -0.28 -10.12 7.23
N VAL A 138 -0.18 -10.51 8.49
CA VAL A 138 -1.33 -10.98 9.27
C VAL A 138 -1.47 -10.12 10.52
N ALA A 139 -2.67 -9.64 10.75
CA ALA A 139 -3.05 -8.94 11.98
C ALA A 139 -4.33 -9.55 12.55
N GLU A 140 -4.58 -9.27 13.81
CA GLU A 140 -5.83 -9.60 14.49
C GLU A 140 -6.45 -8.32 15.04
N ALA A 141 -7.75 -8.14 14.81
CA ALA A 141 -8.54 -7.07 15.36
C ALA A 141 -9.71 -7.64 16.17
N MET A 142 -10.27 -6.86 17.09
CA MET A 142 -11.47 -7.21 17.83
C MET A 142 -12.61 -6.29 17.40
N VAL A 143 -13.72 -6.88 16.95
CA VAL A 143 -14.96 -6.15 16.62
C VAL A 143 -16.10 -6.78 17.39
N ASP A 144 -16.79 -5.99 18.21
CA ASP A 144 -17.88 -6.46 19.08
C ASP A 144 -17.51 -7.70 19.91
N ASP A 145 -16.32 -7.70 20.52
CA ASP A 145 -15.72 -8.78 21.31
C ASP A 145 -15.45 -10.09 20.51
N HIS A 146 -15.51 -10.05 19.19
CA HIS A 146 -15.16 -11.16 18.32
C HIS A 146 -13.86 -10.90 17.55
N PRO A 147 -12.96 -11.89 17.42
CA PRO A 147 -11.73 -11.76 16.67
C PRO A 147 -12.01 -11.71 15.15
N ILE A 148 -11.31 -10.83 14.47
CA ILE A 148 -11.20 -10.78 13.02
C ILE A 148 -9.74 -10.98 12.65
N ILE A 149 -9.46 -11.99 11.84
CA ILE A 149 -8.13 -12.22 11.26
C ILE A 149 -8.07 -11.47 9.94
N ILE A 150 -7.09 -10.58 9.83
CA ILE A 150 -6.86 -9.73 8.67
C ILE A 150 -5.57 -10.18 8.01
N ARG A 151 -5.61 -10.48 6.71
CA ARG A 151 -4.43 -10.71 5.89
C ARG A 151 -4.36 -9.62 4.84
N VAL A 152 -3.21 -8.97 4.69
CA VAL A 152 -2.97 -7.93 3.67
C VAL A 152 -1.74 -8.26 2.85
N LEU A 153 -1.76 -7.86 1.58
CA LEU A 153 -0.64 -8.01 0.65
C LEU A 153 -0.09 -6.62 0.31
N PRO A 154 0.90 -6.10 1.07
CA PRO A 154 1.43 -4.76 0.88
C PRO A 154 2.18 -4.58 -0.45
N PRO A 155 2.33 -3.32 -0.91
CA PRO A 155 1.72 -2.12 -0.39
C PRO A 155 0.26 -1.96 -0.88
N LEU A 156 -0.63 -1.45 0.00
CA LEU A 156 -2.04 -1.21 -0.32
C LEU A 156 -2.23 0.22 -0.87
N VAL A 157 -1.65 0.47 -2.02
CA VAL A 157 -1.74 1.76 -2.72
C VAL A 157 -1.89 1.54 -4.22
N THR A 158 -2.59 2.45 -4.87
CA THR A 158 -2.85 2.39 -6.32
C THR A 158 -1.57 2.29 -7.15
N LEU A 159 -0.45 2.86 -6.66
CA LEU A 159 0.85 2.81 -7.33
C LEU A 159 1.42 1.39 -7.47
N ALA A 160 0.98 0.46 -6.63
CA ALA A 160 1.37 -0.94 -6.73
C ALA A 160 0.77 -1.65 -7.97
N ALA A 161 -0.39 -1.17 -8.46
CA ALA A 161 -1.06 -1.71 -9.63
C ALA A 161 -1.99 -0.65 -10.25
N PRO A 162 -1.43 0.37 -10.93
CA PRO A 162 -2.19 1.56 -11.35
C PRO A 162 -3.24 1.31 -12.44
N LEU A 163 -3.26 0.13 -13.04
CA LEU A 163 -4.30 -0.28 -14.00
C LEU A 163 -5.54 -0.89 -13.32
N PHE A 164 -5.46 -1.22 -12.03
CA PHE A 164 -6.54 -1.88 -11.31
C PHE A 164 -7.32 -0.83 -10.52
N GLU A 165 -8.27 -0.20 -11.17
CA GLU A 165 -9.05 0.92 -10.65
C GLU A 165 -10.42 0.52 -10.09
N THR A 166 -10.77 -0.76 -10.17
CA THR A 166 -12.06 -1.26 -9.69
C THR A 166 -11.83 -2.18 -8.51
N HIS A 167 -12.32 -1.76 -7.34
CA HIS A 167 -12.42 -2.61 -6.17
C HIS A 167 -13.55 -3.63 -6.36
N VAL A 168 -13.30 -4.88 -6.02
CA VAL A 168 -14.30 -5.95 -6.00
C VAL A 168 -14.29 -6.59 -4.63
N ALA A 169 -15.34 -6.33 -3.85
CA ALA A 169 -15.56 -6.98 -2.57
C ALA A 169 -16.28 -8.33 -2.79
N VAL A 170 -15.69 -9.42 -2.32
CA VAL A 170 -16.31 -10.75 -2.36
C VAL A 170 -16.52 -11.24 -0.94
N ALA A 171 -17.78 -11.38 -0.54
CA ALA A 171 -18.16 -11.82 0.81
C ALA A 171 -18.75 -13.22 0.78
N PHE A 172 -18.17 -14.14 1.59
CA PHE A 172 -18.63 -15.50 1.79
C PHE A 172 -19.16 -15.66 3.20
N ALA A 173 -20.43 -16.04 3.36
CA ALA A 173 -20.92 -16.57 4.63
C ALA A 173 -20.48 -18.02 4.80
N TYR A 174 -20.11 -18.42 6.00
CA TYR A 174 -19.73 -19.78 6.34
C TYR A 174 -20.28 -20.19 7.72
N ASP A 175 -20.30 -21.51 7.99
CA ASP A 175 -20.63 -22.01 9.32
C ASP A 175 -19.50 -21.70 10.31
N ALA A 176 -19.83 -21.01 11.39
CA ALA A 176 -18.87 -20.44 12.32
C ALA A 176 -19.00 -21.03 13.74
N HIS A 177 -17.90 -20.95 14.49
CA HIS A 177 -17.89 -21.04 15.93
C HIS A 177 -18.56 -19.82 16.60
N GLU A 178 -18.76 -19.87 17.91
CA GLU A 178 -19.22 -18.72 18.70
C GLU A 178 -18.27 -17.52 18.60
N THR A 179 -16.99 -17.75 18.31
CA THR A 179 -15.99 -16.71 18.04
C THR A 179 -16.15 -16.04 16.68
N GLY A 180 -17.02 -16.55 15.82
CA GLY A 180 -17.17 -16.04 14.45
C GLY A 180 -16.16 -16.60 13.44
N LEU A 181 -15.18 -17.41 13.87
CA LEU A 181 -14.22 -18.07 12.98
C LEU A 181 -14.80 -19.36 12.37
N PRO A 182 -14.27 -19.86 11.23
CA PRO A 182 -14.73 -21.10 10.60
C PRO A 182 -14.78 -22.26 11.57
N ARG A 183 -15.90 -23.04 11.54
CA ARG A 183 -16.19 -24.07 12.54
C ARG A 183 -15.24 -25.25 12.49
N ASP A 184 -14.82 -25.65 11.32
CA ASP A 184 -14.06 -26.86 11.12
C ASP A 184 -13.03 -26.75 9.97
N GLU A 185 -12.17 -27.76 9.88
CA GLU A 185 -11.13 -27.82 8.87
C GLU A 185 -11.72 -27.93 7.45
N GLU A 186 -12.86 -28.56 7.27
CA GLU A 186 -13.51 -28.68 5.97
C GLU A 186 -13.97 -27.33 5.44
N THR A 187 -14.54 -26.49 6.29
CA THR A 187 -14.89 -25.10 5.96
C THR A 187 -13.65 -24.27 5.62
N MET A 188 -12.57 -24.43 6.39
CA MET A 188 -11.30 -23.75 6.12
C MET A 188 -10.71 -24.15 4.76
N GLN A 189 -10.72 -25.45 4.43
CA GLN A 189 -10.23 -25.96 3.15
C GLN A 189 -11.09 -25.47 1.97
N ALA A 190 -12.40 -25.43 2.13
CA ALA A 190 -13.30 -24.90 1.10
C ALA A 190 -13.05 -23.42 0.83
N LEU A 191 -12.88 -22.62 1.90
CA LEU A 191 -12.51 -21.20 1.78
C LEU A 191 -11.13 -21.00 1.13
N GLY A 192 -10.16 -21.87 1.41
CA GLY A 192 -8.86 -21.84 0.73
C GLY A 192 -8.96 -22.19 -0.75
N SER A 193 -9.75 -23.23 -1.09
CA SER A 193 -9.92 -23.65 -2.49
C SER A 193 -10.59 -22.58 -3.35
N ILE A 194 -11.60 -21.87 -2.82
CA ILE A 194 -12.26 -20.79 -3.56
C ILE A 194 -11.36 -19.56 -3.68
N GLU A 195 -10.51 -19.28 -2.68
CA GLU A 195 -9.49 -18.24 -2.74
C GLU A 195 -8.51 -18.51 -3.89
N ASP A 196 -7.97 -19.74 -3.99
CA ASP A 196 -7.06 -20.14 -5.07
C ASP A 196 -7.73 -20.07 -6.45
N ALA A 197 -9.01 -20.43 -6.54
CA ALA A 197 -9.78 -20.34 -7.77
C ALA A 197 -10.02 -18.90 -8.21
N LEU A 198 -10.34 -18.00 -7.28
CA LEU A 198 -10.49 -16.57 -7.56
C LEU A 198 -9.16 -15.93 -7.96
N ASP A 199 -8.06 -16.24 -7.27
CA ASP A 199 -6.72 -15.78 -7.65
C ASP A 199 -6.38 -16.20 -9.09
N SER A 200 -6.74 -17.44 -9.47
CA SER A 200 -6.56 -17.93 -10.83
C SER A 200 -7.46 -17.22 -11.84
N ALA A 201 -8.69 -16.86 -11.44
CA ALA A 201 -9.64 -16.17 -12.31
C ALA A 201 -9.24 -14.71 -12.58
N VAL A 202 -8.68 -14.03 -11.58
CA VAL A 202 -8.21 -12.64 -11.78
C VAL A 202 -6.89 -12.59 -12.56
N ALA A 203 -6.00 -13.58 -12.35
CA ALA A 203 -4.74 -13.74 -13.09
C ALA A 203 -3.98 -12.40 -13.26
N ASN A 204 -3.77 -11.96 -14.53
CA ASN A 204 -3.06 -10.73 -14.85
C ASN A 204 -3.96 -9.47 -14.87
N ASP A 205 -5.28 -9.64 -14.76
CA ASP A 205 -6.26 -8.56 -14.83
C ASP A 205 -6.69 -8.05 -13.46
N GLY A 206 -6.06 -8.55 -12.38
CA GLY A 206 -6.35 -8.14 -11.01
C GLY A 206 -5.47 -8.82 -9.97
N ARG A 207 -5.72 -8.51 -8.72
CA ARG A 207 -5.08 -9.16 -7.57
C ARG A 207 -5.95 -9.09 -6.32
N CYS A 208 -5.89 -10.13 -5.48
CA CYS A 208 -6.37 -10.05 -4.11
C CYS A 208 -5.36 -9.25 -3.29
N VAL A 209 -5.84 -8.26 -2.54
CA VAL A 209 -4.98 -7.35 -1.76
C VAL A 209 -5.20 -7.48 -0.27
N ALA A 210 -6.40 -7.88 0.16
CA ALA A 210 -6.70 -8.09 1.57
C ALA A 210 -7.80 -9.15 1.75
N ILE A 211 -7.79 -9.80 2.91
CA ILE A 211 -8.78 -10.80 3.31
C ILE A 211 -9.07 -10.63 4.79
N GLU A 212 -10.33 -10.44 5.13
CA GLU A 212 -10.82 -10.39 6.50
C GLU A 212 -11.65 -11.66 6.79
N THR A 213 -11.39 -12.30 7.92
CA THR A 213 -12.10 -13.53 8.33
C THR A 213 -12.53 -13.39 9.77
N GLY A 214 -13.83 -13.40 10.00
CA GLY A 214 -14.46 -13.30 11.32
C GLY A 214 -15.97 -13.15 11.21
N GLN A 215 -16.68 -13.17 12.33
CA GLN A 215 -18.12 -12.94 12.42
C GLN A 215 -18.97 -13.83 11.47
N GLY A 216 -18.51 -15.05 11.18
CA GLY A 216 -19.20 -15.98 10.26
C GLY A 216 -19.08 -15.60 8.78
N GLN A 217 -18.14 -14.72 8.44
CA GLN A 217 -17.94 -14.21 7.09
C GLN A 217 -16.45 -14.12 6.73
N ARG A 218 -16.12 -14.37 5.47
CA ARG A 218 -14.85 -13.99 4.85
C ARG A 218 -15.12 -12.92 3.81
N LEU A 219 -14.44 -11.80 3.94
CA LEU A 219 -14.45 -10.70 2.98
C LEU A 219 -13.10 -10.65 2.29
N MET A 220 -13.11 -10.77 0.95
CA MET A 220 -11.92 -10.67 0.12
C MET A 220 -11.98 -9.39 -0.72
N HIS A 221 -10.88 -8.65 -0.73
CA HIS A 221 -10.74 -7.41 -1.47
C HIS A 221 -9.84 -7.62 -2.68
N PHE A 222 -10.39 -7.44 -3.85
CA PHE A 222 -9.66 -7.48 -5.11
C PHE A 222 -9.62 -6.08 -5.73
N TYR A 223 -8.52 -5.78 -6.40
CA TYR A 223 -8.46 -4.68 -7.36
C TYR A 223 -8.23 -5.24 -8.74
N VAL A 224 -9.03 -4.79 -9.71
CA VAL A 224 -9.09 -5.37 -11.04
C VAL A 224 -9.18 -4.31 -12.14
N ASP A 225 -8.76 -4.67 -13.35
CA ASP A 225 -9.00 -3.92 -14.58
C ASP A 225 -10.41 -4.20 -15.10
N SER A 226 -11.34 -3.29 -14.86
CA SER A 226 -12.75 -3.44 -15.30
C SER A 226 -12.93 -3.42 -16.82
N SER A 227 -11.90 -3.12 -17.60
CA SER A 227 -11.95 -3.19 -19.06
C SER A 227 -11.81 -4.63 -19.59
N SER A 228 -11.42 -5.57 -18.74
CA SER A 228 -11.33 -7.00 -19.03
C SER A 228 -12.60 -7.76 -18.62
N GLU A 229 -12.67 -9.05 -18.93
CA GLU A 229 -13.77 -9.94 -18.51
C GLU A 229 -13.56 -10.54 -17.12
N VAL A 230 -12.70 -9.93 -16.28
CA VAL A 230 -12.31 -10.47 -14.99
C VAL A 230 -13.49 -10.66 -14.03
N ILE A 231 -14.41 -9.70 -13.98
CA ILE A 231 -15.58 -9.78 -13.08
C ILE A 231 -16.46 -10.96 -13.48
N GLN A 232 -16.69 -11.19 -14.77
CA GLN A 232 -17.43 -12.35 -15.24
C GLN A 232 -16.75 -13.67 -14.86
N ARG A 233 -15.42 -13.77 -15.01
CA ARG A 233 -14.67 -14.97 -14.58
C ARG A 233 -14.77 -15.21 -13.08
N MET A 234 -14.77 -14.16 -12.28
CA MET A 234 -15.00 -14.27 -10.83
C MET A 234 -16.40 -14.78 -10.52
N GLU A 235 -17.44 -14.26 -11.19
CA GLU A 235 -18.82 -14.71 -11.03
C GLU A 235 -18.98 -16.20 -11.38
N GLU A 236 -18.32 -16.68 -12.44
CA GLU A 236 -18.31 -18.09 -12.84
C GLU A 236 -17.69 -18.98 -11.75
N VAL A 237 -16.61 -18.54 -11.10
CA VAL A 237 -16.01 -19.25 -9.96
C VAL A 237 -16.95 -19.24 -8.76
N LEU A 238 -17.56 -18.10 -8.43
CA LEU A 238 -18.46 -17.97 -7.29
C LEU A 238 -19.74 -18.79 -7.44
N ALA A 239 -20.18 -19.06 -8.65
CA ALA A 239 -21.32 -19.96 -8.91
C ALA A 239 -21.08 -21.40 -8.45
N LEU A 240 -19.83 -21.78 -8.18
CA LEU A 240 -19.46 -23.10 -7.65
C LEU A 240 -19.52 -23.17 -6.12
N TRP A 241 -19.72 -22.04 -5.43
CA TRP A 241 -19.82 -22.00 -3.97
C TRP A 241 -21.18 -22.50 -3.50
N ASP A 242 -21.20 -23.57 -2.74
CA ASP A 242 -22.41 -24.25 -2.26
C ASP A 242 -22.58 -24.28 -0.73
N ARG A 243 -21.68 -23.59 0.02
CA ARG A 243 -21.61 -23.66 1.49
C ARG A 243 -22.19 -22.44 2.21
N GLY A 244 -22.92 -21.61 1.52
CA GLY A 244 -23.57 -20.43 2.08
C GLY A 244 -23.77 -19.33 1.05
N ASN A 245 -24.19 -18.17 1.53
CA ASN A 245 -24.37 -17.03 0.65
C ASN A 245 -23.02 -16.48 0.22
N VAL A 246 -22.96 -16.07 -1.04
CA VAL A 246 -21.83 -15.31 -1.58
C VAL A 246 -22.35 -14.06 -2.26
N ASN A 247 -21.61 -12.97 -2.11
CA ASN A 247 -21.92 -11.69 -2.73
C ASN A 247 -20.66 -11.10 -3.34
N LEU A 248 -20.78 -10.57 -4.55
CA LEU A 248 -19.72 -9.86 -5.26
C LEU A 248 -20.21 -8.45 -5.55
N VAL A 249 -19.47 -7.45 -5.10
CA VAL A 249 -19.82 -6.03 -5.26
C VAL A 249 -18.64 -5.28 -5.87
N PRO A 250 -18.72 -4.89 -7.15
CA PRO A 250 -17.73 -4.04 -7.77
C PRO A 250 -18.02 -2.56 -7.48
N SER A 251 -16.97 -1.78 -7.23
CA SER A 251 -17.03 -0.32 -7.08
C SER A 251 -15.83 0.33 -7.76
N PHE A 252 -16.03 1.48 -8.41
CA PHE A 252 -14.94 2.24 -8.98
C PHE A 252 -14.18 2.98 -7.87
N ASP A 253 -12.95 2.56 -7.63
CA ASP A 253 -12.09 3.07 -6.55
C ASP A 253 -10.63 3.17 -7.02
N PRO A 254 -10.29 4.14 -7.87
CA PRO A 254 -8.94 4.31 -8.41
C PRO A 254 -7.92 4.77 -7.36
N GLY A 255 -8.37 5.27 -6.21
CA GLY A 255 -7.53 5.69 -5.10
C GLY A 255 -7.20 4.59 -4.09
N TRP A 256 -7.84 3.41 -4.21
CA TRP A 256 -7.75 2.32 -3.24
C TRP A 256 -8.21 2.72 -1.83
N GLU A 257 -9.20 3.60 -1.76
CA GLU A 257 -9.76 4.12 -0.49
C GLU A 257 -10.49 3.03 0.31
N GLU A 258 -11.13 2.07 -0.38
CA GLU A 258 -11.89 0.99 0.26
C GLU A 258 -11.02 0.10 1.17
N VAL A 259 -9.71 0.03 0.92
CA VAL A 259 -8.75 -0.75 1.73
C VAL A 259 -7.78 0.13 2.51
N SER A 260 -7.95 1.45 2.51
CA SER A 260 -7.02 2.38 3.18
C SER A 260 -6.91 2.13 4.69
N HIS A 261 -8.00 1.70 5.33
CA HIS A 261 -8.06 1.35 6.74
C HIS A 261 -7.28 0.07 7.10
N LEU A 262 -6.88 -0.74 6.12
CA LEU A 262 -6.09 -1.95 6.28
C LEU A 262 -4.57 -1.72 6.09
N ARG A 263 -4.15 -0.48 5.92
CA ARG A 263 -2.72 -0.11 5.87
C ARG A 263 -2.15 -0.08 7.29
N PHE A 264 -1.33 -1.04 7.65
CA PHE A 264 -0.68 -1.14 8.97
C PHE A 264 0.74 -1.74 8.91
#